data_740bac60baa63a0e12cee41510967b91
#
_entry.id   740bac60baa63a0e12cee41510967b91
#
_cell.length_a   1.000
_cell.length_b   1.000
_cell.length_c   1.000
_cell.angle_alpha   90.00
_cell.angle_beta   90.00
_cell.angle_gamma   90.00
#
_symmetry.space_group_name_H-M   'P 1'
#
loop_
_entity.id
_entity.type
_entity.pdbx_description
1 polymer ?
#
loop_
_entity_poly.entity_id
_entity_poly.type
_entity_poly.pdbx_seq_one_letter_code
_entity_poly.pdbx_strand_id
1 'polypeptide(L)'
;SAYRFSYHEQGSPDKEPTSGHTLIMGRPGSGKSVLSAFLMTQARRAGARVFVFDYRSGMEMAVRANGGRYASLNAGQPTGLNPLWTETDARGTAWLSDWLATLLYRADKPLTPAQTNRIQEVVRQNAQASNPALRNWRDFASLFVSTDDGGDLHQRLLEWTEDGRYGWIFGQSLEDTFSLKGDVVGFDLTGILDSEADKERMAVLSYLFRRVEREIEDRRP
;
A
#
# COMPACT_ATOMS: atom_id res chain seq x y z
N SER A 1 9.89 16.74 -38.21
CA SER A 1 10.99 16.64 -37.22
C SER A 1 10.67 15.56 -36.20
N ALA A 2 11.63 14.65 -35.93
CA ALA A 2 11.45 13.64 -34.91
C ALA A 2 11.43 14.31 -33.53
N TYR A 3 10.35 14.10 -32.78
CA TYR A 3 10.25 14.56 -31.38
C TYR A 3 10.97 13.55 -30.50
N ARG A 4 12.00 13.98 -29.77
CA ARG A 4 12.69 13.13 -28.79
C ARG A 4 12.01 13.32 -27.44
N PHE A 5 11.48 12.24 -26.87
CA PHE A 5 10.91 12.19 -25.56
C PHE A 5 11.80 11.33 -24.65
N SER A 6 12.19 11.88 -23.49
CA SER A 6 12.87 11.14 -22.44
C SER A 6 12.17 11.40 -21.10
N TYR A 7 11.77 10.32 -20.41
CA TYR A 7 11.26 10.38 -19.04
C TYR A 7 12.38 10.15 -18.00
N HIS A 8 13.62 9.98 -18.47
CA HIS A 8 14.81 9.84 -17.63
C HIS A 8 15.63 11.14 -17.52
N GLU A 9 15.28 12.19 -18.26
CA GLU A 9 15.97 13.48 -18.12
C GLU A 9 15.66 14.07 -16.75
N GLN A 10 16.66 14.00 -15.88
CA GLN A 10 16.72 14.87 -14.73
C GLN A 10 17.05 16.27 -15.27
N GLY A 11 16.30 17.29 -14.83
CA GLY A 11 16.51 18.66 -15.28
C GLY A 11 17.97 19.12 -15.18
N SER A 12 18.31 20.23 -15.82
CA SER A 12 19.66 20.81 -15.77
C SER A 12 20.16 20.92 -14.33
N PRO A 13 21.46 20.67 -14.04
CA PRO A 13 22.05 20.79 -12.70
C PRO A 13 21.76 22.14 -12.00
N ASP A 14 21.49 23.19 -12.80
CA ASP A 14 21.19 24.55 -12.33
C ASP A 14 19.68 24.82 -12.12
N LYS A 15 18.81 23.83 -12.34
CA LYS A 15 17.35 23.94 -12.12
C LYS A 15 16.91 22.91 -11.11
N GLU A 16 15.92 23.27 -10.31
CA GLU A 16 15.27 22.32 -9.38
C GLU A 16 14.95 21.00 -10.10
N PRO A 17 15.21 19.83 -9.45
CA PRO A 17 14.97 18.55 -10.07
C PRO A 17 13.49 18.46 -10.43
N THR A 18 13.21 18.39 -11.74
CA THR A 18 11.85 18.17 -12.23
C THR A 18 11.41 16.77 -11.86
N SER A 19 10.27 16.65 -11.17
CA SER A 19 9.66 15.35 -10.93
C SER A 19 9.32 14.70 -12.27
N GLY A 20 9.77 13.46 -12.47
CA GLY A 20 9.60 12.70 -13.72
C GLY A 20 8.18 12.18 -13.96
N HIS A 21 7.14 13.01 -13.70
CA HIS A 21 5.76 12.62 -13.94
C HIS A 21 5.39 12.74 -15.42
N THR A 22 4.79 11.68 -15.95
CA THR A 22 4.27 11.65 -17.33
C THR A 22 2.78 11.33 -17.31
N LEU A 23 1.97 12.16 -17.96
CA LEU A 23 0.55 11.94 -18.15
C LEU A 23 0.27 11.54 -19.60
N ILE A 24 -0.39 10.39 -19.79
CA ILE A 24 -0.79 9.87 -21.11
C ILE A 24 -2.31 10.00 -21.23
N MET A 25 -2.76 10.88 -22.12
CA MET A 25 -4.18 11.11 -22.38
C MET A 25 -4.55 10.74 -23.81
N GLY A 26 -5.77 10.27 -24.00
CA GLY A 26 -6.30 9.91 -25.33
C GLY A 26 -7.65 9.21 -25.24
N ARG A 27 -8.37 9.13 -26.36
CA ARG A 27 -9.66 8.44 -26.46
C ARG A 27 -9.51 6.93 -26.22
N PRO A 28 -10.55 6.21 -25.83
CA PRO A 28 -10.56 4.75 -25.86
C PRO A 28 -10.08 4.24 -27.23
N GLY A 29 -9.23 3.19 -27.25
CA GLY A 29 -8.66 2.65 -28.50
C GLY A 29 -7.49 3.42 -29.13
N SER A 30 -7.07 4.56 -28.56
CA SER A 30 -5.94 5.37 -29.09
C SER A 30 -4.54 4.81 -28.84
N GLY A 31 -4.42 3.64 -28.22
CA GLY A 31 -3.13 3.02 -27.96
C GLY A 31 -2.42 3.44 -26.68
N LYS A 32 -3.10 4.10 -25.71
CA LYS A 32 -2.49 4.50 -24.44
C LYS A 32 -1.82 3.35 -23.70
N SER A 33 -2.50 2.22 -23.54
CA SER A 33 -1.94 1.05 -22.85
C SER A 33 -0.74 0.46 -23.62
N VAL A 34 -0.78 0.49 -24.96
CA VAL A 34 0.35 0.05 -25.80
C VAL A 34 1.55 0.97 -25.58
N LEU A 35 1.34 2.28 -25.56
CA LEU A 35 2.40 3.25 -25.25
C LEU A 35 2.96 3.03 -23.84
N SER A 36 2.10 2.84 -22.83
CA SER A 36 2.52 2.56 -21.46
C SER A 36 3.35 1.27 -21.37
N ALA A 37 2.92 0.20 -22.06
CA ALA A 37 3.65 -1.06 -22.14
C ALA A 37 5.02 -0.90 -22.81
N PHE A 38 5.08 -0.11 -23.88
CA PHE A 38 6.33 0.20 -24.56
C PHE A 38 7.29 0.98 -23.65
N LEU A 39 6.81 2.05 -22.98
CA LEU A 39 7.62 2.84 -22.04
C LEU A 39 8.12 2.00 -20.87
N MET A 40 7.27 1.13 -20.31
CA MET A 40 7.64 0.16 -19.27
C MET A 40 8.79 -0.75 -19.74
N THR A 41 8.68 -1.29 -20.96
CA THR A 41 9.72 -2.16 -21.54
C THR A 41 11.04 -1.41 -21.74
N GLN A 42 10.98 -0.15 -22.15
CA GLN A 42 12.20 0.66 -22.28
C GLN A 42 12.81 1.00 -20.91
N ALA A 43 11.99 1.35 -19.92
CA ALA A 43 12.45 1.56 -18.54
C ALA A 43 13.16 0.32 -18.00
N ARG A 44 12.58 -0.86 -18.22
CA ARG A 44 13.17 -2.15 -17.83
C ARG A 44 14.54 -2.38 -18.47
N ARG A 45 14.67 -2.08 -19.77
CA ARG A 45 15.96 -2.17 -20.48
C ARG A 45 17.03 -1.25 -19.92
N ALA A 46 16.63 -0.10 -19.37
CA ALA A 46 17.51 0.82 -18.68
C ALA A 46 17.81 0.41 -17.23
N GLY A 47 17.38 -0.77 -16.78
CA GLY A 47 17.62 -1.28 -15.43
C GLY A 47 16.63 -0.76 -14.37
N ALA A 48 15.56 -0.07 -14.77
CA ALA A 48 14.56 0.41 -13.83
C ALA A 48 13.70 -0.74 -13.30
N ARG A 49 13.31 -0.64 -12.03
CA ARG A 49 12.17 -1.41 -11.49
C ARG A 49 10.87 -0.72 -11.84
N VAL A 50 9.84 -1.51 -12.09
CA VAL A 50 8.53 -0.99 -12.49
C VAL A 50 7.44 -1.60 -11.63
N PHE A 51 6.64 -0.73 -11.00
CA PHE A 51 5.42 -1.10 -10.31
C PHE A 51 4.22 -0.60 -11.12
N VAL A 52 3.32 -1.52 -11.44
CA VAL A 52 2.13 -1.23 -12.26
C VAL A 52 0.89 -1.38 -11.39
N PHE A 53 0.15 -0.30 -11.21
CA PHE A 53 -1.18 -0.30 -10.61
C PHE A 53 -2.18 -0.22 -11.74
N ASP A 54 -2.92 -1.30 -11.94
CA ASP A 54 -3.74 -1.51 -13.12
C ASP A 54 -5.23 -1.56 -12.78
N TYR A 55 -6.02 -1.21 -13.77
CA TYR A 55 -7.47 -1.32 -13.70
C TYR A 55 -7.96 -2.09 -14.93
N ARG A 56 -8.76 -3.14 -14.70
CA ARG A 56 -9.28 -4.05 -15.72
C ARG A 56 -8.20 -4.85 -16.46
N SER A 57 -7.15 -5.21 -15.77
CA SER A 57 -6.07 -6.09 -16.26
C SER A 57 -5.44 -5.66 -17.60
N GLY A 58 -5.53 -4.38 -17.96
CA GLY A 58 -5.04 -3.87 -19.24
C GLY A 58 -3.55 -3.99 -19.46
N MET A 59 -2.77 -4.10 -18.38
CA MET A 59 -1.31 -4.22 -18.41
C MET A 59 -0.79 -5.61 -18.06
N GLU A 60 -1.64 -6.58 -17.71
CA GLU A 60 -1.23 -7.91 -17.28
C GLU A 60 -0.29 -8.59 -18.27
N MET A 61 -0.71 -8.64 -19.56
CA MET A 61 0.10 -9.26 -20.61
C MET A 61 1.47 -8.60 -20.74
N ALA A 62 1.53 -7.27 -20.67
CA ALA A 62 2.78 -6.53 -20.77
C ALA A 62 3.70 -6.78 -19.57
N VAL A 63 3.15 -6.83 -18.35
CA VAL A 63 3.90 -7.16 -17.13
C VAL A 63 4.50 -8.57 -17.25
N ARG A 64 3.70 -9.58 -17.61
CA ARG A 64 4.15 -10.97 -17.76
C ARG A 64 5.17 -11.12 -18.87
N ALA A 65 4.98 -10.47 -20.02
CA ALA A 65 5.92 -10.49 -21.14
C ALA A 65 7.29 -9.90 -20.80
N ASN A 66 7.35 -8.99 -19.81
CA ASN A 66 8.61 -8.46 -19.27
C ASN A 66 9.19 -9.31 -18.12
N GLY A 67 8.72 -10.54 -17.93
CA GLY A 67 9.16 -11.45 -16.86
C GLY A 67 8.65 -11.03 -15.48
N GLY A 68 7.65 -10.16 -15.43
CA GLY A 68 7.08 -9.62 -14.21
C GLY A 68 6.05 -10.54 -13.55
N ARG A 69 5.74 -10.21 -12.29
CA ARG A 69 4.67 -10.85 -11.51
C ARG A 69 3.43 -9.96 -11.56
N TYR A 70 2.27 -10.58 -11.68
CA TYR A 70 0.99 -9.88 -11.71
C TYR A 70 0.03 -10.55 -10.74
N ALA A 71 -0.51 -9.78 -9.80
CA ALA A 71 -1.42 -10.25 -8.76
C ALA A 71 -2.72 -9.42 -8.80
N SER A 72 -3.86 -10.08 -8.60
CA SER A 72 -5.15 -9.42 -8.48
C SER A 72 -5.54 -9.31 -7.02
N LEU A 73 -5.92 -8.11 -6.60
CA LEU A 73 -6.49 -7.85 -5.28
C LEU A 73 -8.02 -7.73 -5.42
N ASN A 74 -8.73 -8.71 -4.87
CA ASN A 74 -10.17 -8.79 -4.97
C ASN A 74 -10.82 -8.57 -3.60
N ALA A 75 -11.89 -7.78 -3.57
CA ALA A 75 -12.66 -7.57 -2.34
C ALA A 75 -13.15 -8.91 -1.77
N GLY A 76 -13.02 -9.06 -0.45
CA GLY A 76 -13.40 -10.29 0.25
C GLY A 76 -12.39 -11.45 0.16
N GLN A 77 -11.29 -11.31 -0.59
CA GLN A 77 -10.22 -12.31 -0.64
C GLN A 77 -9.02 -11.87 0.20
N PRO A 78 -8.37 -12.78 0.95
CA PRO A 78 -7.17 -12.42 1.72
C PRO A 78 -6.11 -11.76 0.86
N THR A 79 -5.64 -10.58 1.27
CA THR A 79 -4.65 -9.80 0.51
C THR A 79 -3.22 -10.25 0.75
N GLY A 80 -2.93 -10.87 1.89
CA GLY A 80 -1.58 -11.16 2.36
C GLY A 80 -0.84 -9.94 2.94
N LEU A 81 -1.50 -8.80 3.07
CA LEU A 81 -0.93 -7.57 3.63
C LEU A 81 -0.98 -7.58 5.16
N ASN A 82 0.11 -7.21 5.83
CA ASN A 82 0.13 -7.01 7.28
C ASN A 82 1.07 -5.86 7.69
N PRO A 83 0.56 -4.64 7.86
CA PRO A 83 1.36 -3.48 8.26
C PRO A 83 2.00 -3.61 9.65
N LEU A 84 1.39 -4.38 10.57
CA LEU A 84 1.94 -4.62 11.90
C LEU A 84 3.25 -5.43 11.86
N TRP A 85 3.41 -6.23 10.81
CA TRP A 85 4.61 -7.04 10.59
C TRP A 85 5.76 -6.23 9.98
N THR A 86 5.46 -5.31 9.06
CA THR A 86 6.47 -4.62 8.25
C THR A 86 6.90 -3.27 8.80
N GLU A 87 5.98 -2.49 9.41
CA GLU A 87 6.23 -1.13 9.84
C GLU A 87 6.72 -1.09 11.31
N THR A 88 7.95 -1.58 11.55
CA THR A 88 8.50 -1.76 12.91
C THR A 88 9.67 -0.84 13.25
N ASP A 89 10.29 -0.17 12.29
CA ASP A 89 11.32 0.84 12.52
C ASP A 89 10.73 2.20 12.94
N ALA A 90 11.57 3.18 13.24
CA ALA A 90 11.13 4.49 13.73
C ALA A 90 10.20 5.22 12.73
N ARG A 91 10.49 5.15 11.41
CA ARG A 91 9.63 5.75 10.37
C ARG A 91 8.36 4.94 10.18
N GLY A 92 8.46 3.63 10.21
CA GLY A 92 7.34 2.71 10.11
C GLY A 92 6.35 2.89 11.24
N THR A 93 6.81 2.95 12.49
CA THR A 93 5.93 3.16 13.65
C THR A 93 5.26 4.53 13.66
N ALA A 94 5.94 5.58 13.21
CA ALA A 94 5.34 6.90 13.05
C ALA A 94 4.22 6.87 12.00
N TRP A 95 4.54 6.37 10.79
CA TRP A 95 3.55 6.22 9.71
C TRP A 95 2.37 5.34 10.13
N LEU A 96 2.63 4.19 10.75
CA LEU A 96 1.59 3.25 11.18
C LEU A 96 0.64 3.87 12.21
N SER A 97 1.15 4.71 13.12
CA SER A 97 0.34 5.41 14.11
C SER A 97 -0.63 6.39 13.46
N ASP A 98 -0.15 7.21 12.52
CA ASP A 98 -0.96 8.18 11.80
C ASP A 98 -1.98 7.49 10.87
N TRP A 99 -1.53 6.43 10.21
CA TRP A 99 -2.38 5.63 9.34
C TRP A 99 -3.51 4.93 10.12
N LEU A 100 -3.20 4.33 11.28
CA LEU A 100 -4.22 3.74 12.17
C LEU A 100 -5.21 4.78 12.68
N ALA A 101 -4.74 5.97 13.04
CA ALA A 101 -5.64 7.05 13.44
C ALA A 101 -6.63 7.42 12.32
N THR A 102 -6.17 7.43 11.07
CA THR A 102 -7.02 7.62 9.88
C THR A 102 -7.96 6.44 9.66
N LEU A 103 -7.45 5.22 9.76
CA LEU A 103 -8.22 3.97 9.56
C LEU A 103 -9.35 3.83 10.57
N LEU A 104 -9.08 4.20 11.82
CA LEU A 104 -10.03 4.09 12.94
C LEU A 104 -10.90 5.34 13.12
N TYR A 105 -10.70 6.35 12.27
CA TYR A 105 -11.51 7.57 12.31
C TYR A 105 -12.98 7.27 12.01
N ARG A 106 -13.86 7.93 12.78
CA ARG A 106 -15.30 7.99 12.54
C ARG A 106 -15.77 9.43 12.67
N ALA A 107 -16.54 9.93 11.72
CA ALA A 107 -16.99 11.32 11.70
C ALA A 107 -17.97 11.64 12.85
N ASP A 108 -18.80 10.66 13.22
CA ASP A 108 -19.75 10.74 14.33
C ASP A 108 -19.08 10.68 15.71
N LYS A 109 -17.89 10.08 15.79
CA LYS A 109 -17.10 9.95 17.01
C LYS A 109 -15.60 10.04 16.71
N PRO A 110 -15.04 11.26 16.52
CA PRO A 110 -13.60 11.45 16.31
C PRO A 110 -12.76 10.88 17.44
N LEU A 111 -11.50 10.53 17.13
CA LEU A 111 -10.56 10.08 18.13
C LEU A 111 -10.20 11.22 19.08
N THR A 112 -10.15 10.92 20.36
CA THR A 112 -9.65 11.84 21.39
C THR A 112 -8.11 11.85 21.38
N PRO A 113 -7.47 12.92 21.92
CA PRO A 113 -6.02 12.94 22.10
C PRO A 113 -5.49 11.75 22.91
N ALA A 114 -6.23 11.30 23.93
CA ALA A 114 -5.86 10.12 24.73
C ALA A 114 -5.86 8.84 23.88
N GLN A 115 -6.85 8.65 23.02
CA GLN A 115 -6.93 7.51 22.10
C GLN A 115 -5.78 7.55 21.08
N THR A 116 -5.46 8.72 20.52
CA THR A 116 -4.34 8.89 19.60
C THR A 116 -3.00 8.54 20.29
N ASN A 117 -2.78 9.01 21.51
CA ASN A 117 -1.58 8.67 22.28
C ASN A 117 -1.51 7.16 22.57
N ARG A 118 -2.65 6.53 22.87
CA ARG A 118 -2.71 5.08 23.08
C ARG A 118 -2.35 4.29 21.83
N ILE A 119 -2.82 4.71 20.66
CA ILE A 119 -2.42 4.11 19.38
C ILE A 119 -0.91 4.15 19.20
N GLN A 120 -0.27 5.31 19.42
CA GLN A 120 1.18 5.47 19.29
C GLN A 120 1.95 4.57 20.26
N GLU A 121 1.48 4.45 21.50
CA GLU A 121 2.09 3.60 22.51
C GLU A 121 2.03 2.13 22.11
N VAL A 122 0.84 1.65 21.72
CA VAL A 122 0.64 0.23 21.35
C VAL A 122 1.37 -0.12 20.05
N VAL A 123 1.44 0.79 19.08
CA VAL A 123 2.27 0.59 17.86
C VAL A 123 3.74 0.39 18.22
N ARG A 124 4.28 1.18 19.17
CA ARG A 124 5.67 0.98 19.65
C ARG A 124 5.84 -0.35 20.37
N GLN A 125 4.87 -0.75 21.21
CA GLN A 125 4.90 -2.05 21.87
C GLN A 125 4.88 -3.22 20.85
N ASN A 126 4.05 -3.13 19.83
CA ASN A 126 4.00 -4.11 18.73
C ASN A 126 5.36 -4.21 18.02
N ALA A 127 5.97 -3.09 17.69
CA ALA A 127 7.28 -3.06 17.03
C ALA A 127 8.40 -3.70 17.88
N GLN A 128 8.32 -3.55 19.21
CA GLN A 128 9.27 -4.10 20.17
C GLN A 128 8.98 -5.54 20.60
N ALA A 129 7.87 -6.13 20.13
CA ALA A 129 7.52 -7.50 20.49
C ALA A 129 8.65 -8.48 20.12
N SER A 130 9.16 -9.22 21.11
CA SER A 130 10.24 -10.21 20.94
C SER A 130 9.82 -11.38 20.08
N ASN A 131 8.54 -11.74 20.10
CA ASN A 131 7.95 -12.75 19.23
C ASN A 131 7.20 -12.07 18.07
N PRO A 132 7.73 -12.09 16.84
CA PRO A 132 7.06 -11.51 15.69
C PRO A 132 5.66 -12.08 15.39
N ALA A 133 5.38 -13.34 15.78
CA ALA A 133 4.07 -13.95 15.58
C ALA A 133 2.93 -13.21 16.29
N LEU A 134 3.24 -12.40 17.32
CA LEU A 134 2.27 -11.54 18.00
C LEU A 134 1.89 -10.29 17.20
N ARG A 135 2.58 -9.99 16.10
CA ARG A 135 2.32 -8.84 15.23
C ARG A 135 1.18 -9.11 14.26
N ASN A 136 0.07 -9.63 14.77
CA ASN A 136 -1.17 -9.87 14.05
C ASN A 136 -2.30 -9.01 14.60
N TRP A 137 -3.36 -8.83 13.84
CA TRP A 137 -4.44 -7.91 14.20
C TRP A 137 -5.24 -8.34 15.43
N ARG A 138 -5.38 -9.63 15.70
CA ARG A 138 -6.08 -10.16 16.89
C ARG A 138 -5.32 -9.79 18.16
N ASP A 139 -4.02 -10.12 18.23
CA ASP A 139 -3.18 -9.83 19.39
C ASP A 139 -3.02 -8.31 19.55
N PHE A 140 -2.83 -7.59 18.45
CA PHE A 140 -2.76 -6.12 18.48
C PHE A 140 -4.04 -5.49 19.07
N ALA A 141 -5.23 -5.92 18.63
CA ALA A 141 -6.49 -5.42 19.16
C ALA A 141 -6.65 -5.70 20.65
N SER A 142 -6.15 -6.85 21.16
CA SER A 142 -6.23 -7.20 22.56
C SER A 142 -5.52 -6.23 23.50
N LEU A 143 -4.49 -5.52 23.00
CA LEU A 143 -3.74 -4.51 23.75
C LEU A 143 -4.57 -3.24 24.07
N PHE A 144 -5.75 -3.11 23.48
CA PHE A 144 -6.66 -1.96 23.69
C PHE A 144 -7.82 -2.28 24.63
N VAL A 145 -7.96 -3.51 25.11
CA VAL A 145 -9.06 -3.92 26.02
C VAL A 145 -9.06 -3.09 27.33
N SER A 146 -7.88 -2.74 27.83
CA SER A 146 -7.71 -1.96 29.08
C SER A 146 -7.68 -0.45 28.89
N THR A 147 -8.01 0.05 27.69
CA THR A 147 -8.06 1.50 27.43
C THR A 147 -9.27 2.12 28.14
N ASP A 148 -9.06 3.24 28.84
CA ASP A 148 -10.12 3.96 29.55
C ASP A 148 -10.94 4.83 28.57
N ASP A 149 -11.61 4.17 27.64
CA ASP A 149 -12.46 4.79 26.62
C ASP A 149 -13.79 4.04 26.42
N GLY A 150 -14.14 3.17 27.41
CA GLY A 150 -15.30 2.30 27.29
C GLY A 150 -15.19 1.22 26.24
N GLY A 151 -13.95 0.90 25.82
CA GLY A 151 -13.67 -0.14 24.82
C GLY A 151 -13.84 0.32 23.36
N ASP A 152 -13.94 1.63 23.13
CA ASP A 152 -14.21 2.17 21.78
C ASP A 152 -13.11 1.81 20.77
N LEU A 153 -11.83 2.03 21.13
CA LEU A 153 -10.72 1.66 20.23
C LEU A 153 -10.69 0.15 19.95
N HIS A 154 -10.88 -0.67 20.97
CA HIS A 154 -10.93 -2.11 20.80
C HIS A 154 -12.04 -2.52 19.83
N GLN A 155 -13.25 -1.99 19.98
CA GLN A 155 -14.36 -2.28 19.07
C GLN A 155 -14.08 -1.85 17.63
N ARG A 156 -13.45 -0.70 17.42
CA ARG A 156 -13.05 -0.25 16.06
C ARG A 156 -12.00 -1.18 15.43
N LEU A 157 -11.07 -1.69 16.23
CA LEU A 157 -10.04 -2.61 15.76
C LEU A 157 -10.58 -4.00 15.45
N LEU A 158 -11.60 -4.46 16.17
CA LEU A 158 -12.26 -5.76 15.88
C LEU A 158 -12.84 -5.83 14.47
N GLU A 159 -13.21 -4.70 13.86
CA GLU A 159 -13.66 -4.67 12.46
C GLU A 159 -12.57 -5.16 11.47
N TRP A 160 -11.28 -5.09 11.87
CA TRP A 160 -10.11 -5.42 11.05
C TRP A 160 -9.47 -6.77 11.40
N THR A 161 -9.91 -7.41 12.48
CA THR A 161 -9.47 -8.75 12.84
C THR A 161 -10.10 -9.80 11.92
N GLU A 162 -9.63 -11.03 11.99
CA GLU A 162 -10.04 -12.15 11.14
C GLU A 162 -11.56 -12.30 10.97
N ASP A 163 -12.31 -12.13 12.06
CA ASP A 163 -13.77 -12.26 12.08
C ASP A 163 -14.51 -10.95 11.78
N GLY A 164 -13.78 -9.85 11.62
CA GLY A 164 -14.34 -8.52 11.38
C GLY A 164 -14.71 -8.29 9.94
N ARG A 165 -15.54 -7.24 9.72
CA ARG A 165 -16.02 -6.85 8.38
C ARG A 165 -14.88 -6.67 7.36
N TYR A 166 -13.75 -6.10 7.81
CA TYR A 166 -12.58 -5.80 6.98
C TYR A 166 -11.43 -6.80 7.18
N GLY A 167 -11.70 -7.92 7.87
CA GLY A 167 -10.70 -8.93 8.23
C GLY A 167 -10.00 -9.57 7.03
N TRP A 168 -10.66 -9.62 5.88
CA TRP A 168 -10.08 -10.10 4.64
C TRP A 168 -8.88 -9.26 4.17
N ILE A 169 -8.79 -7.98 4.58
CA ILE A 169 -7.71 -7.08 4.15
C ILE A 169 -6.42 -7.42 4.92
N PHE A 170 -6.46 -7.42 6.25
CA PHE A 170 -5.27 -7.56 7.08
C PHE A 170 -5.38 -8.69 8.12
N GLY A 171 -6.60 -9.01 8.55
CA GLY A 171 -6.84 -9.84 9.72
C GLY A 171 -6.47 -11.30 9.55
N GLN A 172 -6.43 -11.82 8.32
CA GLN A 172 -6.12 -13.21 8.02
C GLN A 172 -4.63 -13.48 7.81
N SER A 173 -3.79 -12.44 7.83
CA SER A 173 -2.36 -12.58 7.60
C SER A 173 -1.60 -12.49 8.93
N LEU A 174 -1.02 -13.60 9.36
CA LEU A 174 -0.10 -13.62 10.51
C LEU A 174 1.21 -12.94 10.16
N GLU A 175 1.68 -13.11 8.92
CA GLU A 175 2.86 -12.47 8.36
C GLU A 175 2.46 -11.65 7.14
N ASP A 176 3.28 -10.66 6.76
CA ASP A 176 3.10 -10.02 5.47
C ASP A 176 3.67 -10.92 4.37
N THR A 177 2.78 -11.65 3.70
CA THR A 177 3.13 -12.55 2.59
C THR A 177 3.10 -11.86 1.23
N PHE A 178 2.72 -10.58 1.19
CA PHE A 178 2.64 -9.80 -0.02
C PHE A 178 4.04 -9.46 -0.54
N SER A 179 4.39 -9.96 -1.73
CA SER A 179 5.74 -9.86 -2.27
C SER A 179 5.86 -8.80 -3.37
N LEU A 180 6.74 -7.83 -3.15
CA LEU A 180 7.19 -6.86 -4.16
C LEU A 180 8.49 -7.29 -4.87
N LYS A 181 8.95 -8.54 -4.67
CA LYS A 181 10.18 -9.03 -5.28
C LYS A 181 10.04 -9.13 -6.80
N GLY A 182 11.04 -8.63 -7.50
CA GLY A 182 11.13 -8.65 -8.96
C GLY A 182 11.37 -7.26 -9.55
N ASP A 183 11.73 -7.22 -10.82
CA ASP A 183 12.00 -5.96 -11.52
C ASP A 183 10.73 -5.33 -12.11
N VAL A 184 9.72 -6.16 -12.38
CA VAL A 184 8.39 -5.71 -12.81
C VAL A 184 7.35 -6.39 -11.95
N VAL A 185 6.51 -5.60 -11.29
CA VAL A 185 5.43 -6.11 -10.45
C VAL A 185 4.16 -5.35 -10.77
N GLY A 186 3.10 -6.05 -11.12
CA GLY A 186 1.79 -5.48 -11.45
C GLY A 186 0.72 -5.92 -10.47
N PHE A 187 -0.23 -5.03 -10.23
CA PHE A 187 -1.38 -5.25 -9.37
C PHE A 187 -2.65 -4.86 -10.10
N ASP A 188 -3.55 -5.81 -10.29
CA ASP A 188 -4.92 -5.50 -10.69
C ASP A 188 -5.71 -5.07 -9.45
N LEU A 189 -6.12 -3.84 -9.47
CA LEU A 189 -6.88 -3.20 -8.39
C LEU A 189 -8.38 -3.11 -8.72
N THR A 190 -8.85 -3.73 -9.80
CA THR A 190 -10.24 -3.64 -10.26
C THR A 190 -11.21 -3.98 -9.15
N GLY A 191 -11.02 -5.10 -8.46
CA GLY A 191 -11.91 -5.54 -7.39
C GLY A 191 -11.94 -4.58 -6.19
N ILE A 192 -10.86 -3.82 -5.95
CA ILE A 192 -10.78 -2.81 -4.89
C ILE A 192 -11.40 -1.48 -5.34
N LEU A 193 -11.11 -1.06 -6.58
CA LEU A 193 -11.56 0.23 -7.11
C LEU A 193 -13.06 0.23 -7.44
N ASP A 194 -13.61 -0.90 -7.83
CA ASP A 194 -15.04 -1.08 -8.10
C ASP A 194 -15.86 -1.34 -6.82
N SER A 195 -15.21 -1.54 -5.66
CA SER A 195 -15.89 -1.62 -4.37
C SER A 195 -16.53 -0.28 -4.01
N GLU A 196 -17.76 -0.31 -3.49
CA GLU A 196 -18.44 0.89 -2.97
C GLU A 196 -17.90 1.34 -1.61
N ALA A 197 -17.04 0.54 -0.97
CA ALA A 197 -16.52 0.80 0.37
C ALA A 197 -15.26 1.67 0.33
N ASP A 198 -15.40 2.97 0.49
CA ASP A 198 -14.28 3.94 0.54
C ASP A 198 -13.22 3.58 1.58
N LYS A 199 -13.65 3.03 2.72
CA LYS A 199 -12.73 2.63 3.81
C LYS A 199 -11.82 1.48 3.40
N GLU A 200 -12.34 0.50 2.67
CA GLU A 200 -11.57 -0.62 2.12
C GLU A 200 -10.56 -0.13 1.09
N ARG A 201 -11.00 0.70 0.13
CA ARG A 201 -10.12 1.30 -0.87
C ARG A 201 -8.98 2.08 -0.22
N MET A 202 -9.31 2.96 0.73
CA MET A 202 -8.32 3.75 1.45
C MET A 202 -7.31 2.85 2.15
N ALA A 203 -7.77 1.84 2.88
CA ALA A 203 -6.90 0.94 3.62
C ALA A 203 -5.93 0.17 2.72
N VAL A 204 -6.43 -0.45 1.66
CA VAL A 204 -5.60 -1.23 0.72
C VAL A 204 -4.63 -0.34 -0.03
N LEU A 205 -5.13 0.74 -0.67
CA LEU A 205 -4.29 1.57 -1.53
C LEU A 205 -3.22 2.32 -0.75
N SER A 206 -3.55 2.90 0.41
CA SER A 206 -2.57 3.65 1.21
C SER A 206 -1.44 2.75 1.70
N TYR A 207 -1.75 1.53 2.13
CA TYR A 207 -0.70 0.61 2.55
C TYR A 207 0.09 0.03 1.36
N LEU A 208 -0.57 -0.29 0.25
CA LEU A 208 0.11 -0.78 -0.95
C LEU A 208 1.11 0.27 -1.49
N PHE A 209 0.72 1.53 -1.56
CA PHE A 209 1.63 2.61 -1.95
C PHE A 209 2.77 2.77 -0.95
N ARG A 210 2.49 2.68 0.35
CA ARG A 210 3.51 2.69 1.40
C ARG A 210 4.54 1.59 1.22
N ARG A 211 4.11 0.37 0.89
CA ARG A 211 5.02 -0.75 0.61
C ARG A 211 5.94 -0.49 -0.58
N VAL A 212 5.39 0.10 -1.67
CA VAL A 212 6.19 0.47 -2.84
C VAL A 212 7.15 1.61 -2.52
N GLU A 213 6.72 2.63 -1.79
CA GLU A 213 7.58 3.74 -1.33
C GLU A 213 8.77 3.22 -0.53
N ARG A 214 8.53 2.36 0.47
CA ARG A 214 9.58 1.72 1.26
C ARG A 214 10.57 0.94 0.40
N GLU A 215 10.08 0.15 -0.54
CA GLU A 215 10.92 -0.64 -1.45
C GLU A 215 11.80 0.24 -2.36
N ILE A 216 11.35 1.45 -2.70
CA ILE A 216 12.12 2.44 -3.46
C ILE A 216 13.16 3.11 -2.55
N GLU A 217 12.80 3.49 -1.33
CA GLU A 217 13.66 4.19 -0.39
C GLU A 217 14.81 3.32 0.11
N ASP A 218 14.54 2.06 0.46
CA ASP A 218 15.52 1.12 1.00
C ASP A 218 16.64 0.77 0.01
N ARG A 219 16.49 1.14 -1.25
CA ARG A 219 17.48 0.91 -2.32
C ARG A 219 18.15 2.18 -2.82
N ARG A 220 17.88 3.34 -2.23
CA ARG A 220 18.66 4.53 -2.53
C ARG A 220 20.07 4.34 -1.94
N PRO A 221 21.12 4.49 -2.76
CA PRO A 221 22.52 4.36 -2.32
C PRO A 221 22.87 5.40 -1.27
#